data_d59cdcdf50cf953ea27ec2779ea7d77f
#
_entry.id   d59cdcdf50cf953ea27ec2779ea7d77f
#
_cell.length_a   1.000
_cell.length_b   1.000
_cell.length_c   1.000
_cell.angle_alpha   90.00
_cell.angle_beta   90.00
_cell.angle_gamma   90.00
#
_symmetry.space_group_name_H-M   'P 1'
#
loop_
_entity.id
_entity.type
_entity.pdbx_description
1 polymer ?
#
loop_
_entity_poly.entity_id
_entity_poly.type
_entity_poly.pdbx_seq_one_letter_code
_entity_poly.pdbx_strand_id
1 'polypeptide(L)'
;MEQMIQNIDQIAGHARNAQDISSQSEQLASSGGQVIMGVVDGMSRIAEAVNESSATITALGQSSEEIHSIIQVIKSIAEQTNLLALNAAIEAARAGEAGRGFAVVADEVRNLAARTAQSTQEITGMIERIRSSTEQAVNSMQTGVTRVNDGVALARQAGESINEIRGGAHRAAEVVEEISHTITEQSKASSEVALRVEHIAQMSQQNSRTVHELADAAQSLDRVARSMQSSVLQFQT
;
A
#
# COMPACT_ATOMS: atom_id res chain seq x y z
N MET A 1 22.97 15.03 -42.89
CA MET A 1 21.49 15.21 -42.90
C MET A 1 20.75 13.91 -42.56
N GLU A 2 21.06 12.80 -43.17
CA GLU A 2 20.45 11.50 -42.86
C GLU A 2 20.53 11.12 -41.37
N GLN A 3 21.72 11.29 -40.73
CA GLN A 3 21.87 11.05 -39.32
C GLN A 3 20.97 11.92 -38.43
N MET A 4 20.70 13.16 -38.83
CA MET A 4 19.83 14.05 -38.08
C MET A 4 18.36 13.58 -38.14
N ILE A 5 17.90 13.15 -39.30
CA ILE A 5 16.55 12.59 -39.49
C ILE A 5 16.40 11.29 -38.71
N GLN A 6 17.39 10.40 -38.77
CA GLN A 6 17.39 9.15 -37.99
C GLN A 6 17.35 9.41 -36.49
N ASN A 7 18.11 10.41 -35.99
CA ASN A 7 18.08 10.77 -34.56
C ASN A 7 16.71 11.31 -34.15
N ILE A 8 16.06 12.13 -34.98
CA ILE A 8 14.71 12.66 -34.74
C ILE A 8 13.70 11.51 -34.64
N ASP A 9 13.75 10.54 -35.56
CA ASP A 9 12.87 9.38 -35.53
C ASP A 9 13.10 8.50 -34.29
N GLN A 10 14.37 8.36 -33.88
CA GLN A 10 14.73 7.61 -32.68
C GLN A 10 14.20 8.30 -31.41
N ILE A 11 14.34 9.62 -31.31
CA ILE A 11 13.81 10.40 -30.19
C ILE A 11 12.28 10.34 -30.15
N ALA A 12 11.63 10.38 -31.32
CA ALA A 12 10.17 10.18 -31.43
C ALA A 12 9.73 8.79 -30.92
N GLY A 13 10.52 7.76 -31.23
CA GLY A 13 10.30 6.41 -30.70
C GLY A 13 10.44 6.34 -29.18
N HIS A 14 11.47 6.97 -28.62
CA HIS A 14 11.67 7.05 -27.18
C HIS A 14 10.58 7.84 -26.47
N ALA A 15 10.10 8.93 -27.05
CA ALA A 15 8.98 9.72 -26.50
C ALA A 15 7.70 8.89 -26.43
N ARG A 16 7.34 8.16 -27.49
CA ARG A 16 6.17 7.27 -27.49
C ARG A 16 6.28 6.18 -26.40
N ASN A 17 7.44 5.55 -26.29
CA ASN A 17 7.67 4.54 -25.25
C ASN A 17 7.58 5.14 -23.84
N ALA A 18 8.11 6.34 -23.61
CA ALA A 18 7.98 7.04 -22.33
C ALA A 18 6.53 7.42 -22.00
N GLN A 19 5.74 7.79 -23.02
CA GLN A 19 4.30 8.04 -22.89
C GLN A 19 3.55 6.79 -22.44
N ASP A 20 3.83 5.64 -23.06
CA ASP A 20 3.21 4.36 -22.73
C ASP A 20 3.57 3.94 -21.29
N ILE A 21 4.85 4.06 -20.91
CA ILE A 21 5.31 3.76 -19.54
C ILE A 21 4.63 4.67 -18.52
N SER A 22 4.50 5.97 -18.81
CA SER A 22 3.84 6.94 -17.94
C SER A 22 2.36 6.60 -17.76
N SER A 23 1.65 6.32 -18.84
CA SER A 23 0.24 5.90 -18.81
C SER A 23 0.04 4.59 -18.04
N GLN A 24 0.89 3.60 -18.26
CA GLN A 24 0.85 2.34 -17.53
C GLN A 24 1.14 2.55 -16.03
N SER A 25 2.09 3.44 -15.69
CA SER A 25 2.42 3.77 -14.30
C SER A 25 1.25 4.44 -13.59
N GLU A 26 0.55 5.36 -14.27
CA GLU A 26 -0.66 6.02 -13.75
C GLU A 26 -1.77 4.99 -13.48
N GLN A 27 -1.99 4.05 -14.40
CA GLN A 27 -2.98 3.00 -14.24
C GLN A 27 -2.63 2.05 -13.08
N LEU A 28 -1.37 1.64 -12.96
CA LEU A 28 -0.88 0.79 -11.86
C LEU A 28 -1.02 1.52 -10.51
N ALA A 29 -0.67 2.80 -10.44
CA ALA A 29 -0.83 3.61 -9.24
C ALA A 29 -2.32 3.76 -8.87
N SER A 30 -3.20 4.00 -9.84
CA SER A 30 -4.66 4.05 -9.60
C SER A 30 -5.20 2.74 -9.03
N SER A 31 -4.82 1.61 -9.62
CA SER A 31 -5.19 0.27 -9.14
C SER A 31 -4.62 -0.01 -7.75
N GLY A 32 -3.35 0.34 -7.51
CA GLY A 32 -2.70 0.22 -6.20
C GLY A 32 -3.43 1.03 -5.12
N GLY A 33 -3.84 2.26 -5.46
CA GLY A 33 -4.63 3.10 -4.57
C GLY A 33 -5.97 2.47 -4.17
N GLN A 34 -6.67 1.82 -5.10
CA GLN A 34 -7.91 1.09 -4.81
C GLN A 34 -7.67 -0.09 -3.86
N VAL A 35 -6.60 -0.84 -4.07
CA VAL A 35 -6.22 -1.95 -3.18
C VAL A 35 -5.96 -1.43 -1.76
N ILE A 36 -5.22 -0.33 -1.62
CA ILE A 36 -4.95 0.28 -0.30
C ILE A 36 -6.23 0.73 0.39
N MET A 37 -7.18 1.34 -0.34
CA MET A 37 -8.48 1.69 0.24
C MET A 37 -9.25 0.45 0.73
N GLY A 38 -9.21 -0.65 -0.03
CA GLY A 38 -9.77 -1.92 0.39
C GLY A 38 -9.13 -2.49 1.66
N VAL A 39 -7.81 -2.34 1.81
CA VAL A 39 -7.09 -2.74 3.02
C VAL A 39 -7.54 -1.91 4.23
N VAL A 40 -7.67 -0.59 4.07
CA VAL A 40 -8.14 0.32 5.15
C VAL A 40 -9.55 -0.05 5.59
N ASP A 41 -10.47 -0.29 4.65
CA ASP A 41 -11.84 -0.74 4.96
C ASP A 41 -11.83 -2.10 5.68
N GLY A 42 -11.08 -3.06 5.16
CA GLY A 42 -10.92 -4.38 5.79
C GLY A 42 -10.39 -4.30 7.22
N MET A 43 -9.39 -3.48 7.46
CA MET A 43 -8.85 -3.26 8.81
C MET A 43 -9.85 -2.58 9.74
N SER A 44 -10.63 -1.61 9.25
CA SER A 44 -11.70 -0.98 10.05
C SER A 44 -12.74 -2.01 10.50
N ARG A 45 -13.14 -2.91 9.61
CA ARG A 45 -14.08 -4.01 9.96
C ARG A 45 -13.48 -5.00 10.95
N ILE A 46 -12.18 -5.27 10.87
CA ILE A 46 -11.48 -6.09 11.87
C ILE A 46 -11.50 -5.40 13.24
N ALA A 47 -11.23 -4.09 13.30
CA ALA A 47 -11.29 -3.34 14.56
C ALA A 47 -12.70 -3.40 15.20
N GLU A 48 -13.76 -3.24 14.40
CA GLU A 48 -15.15 -3.38 14.87
C GLU A 48 -15.42 -4.77 15.44
N ALA A 49 -15.04 -5.83 14.73
CA ALA A 49 -15.25 -7.21 15.17
C ALA A 49 -14.47 -7.55 16.45
N VAL A 50 -13.25 -7.03 16.60
CA VAL A 50 -12.45 -7.18 17.82
C VAL A 50 -13.08 -6.43 19.00
N ASN A 51 -13.61 -5.22 18.78
CA ASN A 51 -14.31 -4.44 19.80
C ASN A 51 -15.59 -5.15 20.26
N GLU A 52 -16.39 -5.70 19.35
CA GLU A 52 -17.60 -6.46 19.67
C GLU A 52 -17.24 -7.73 20.46
N SER A 53 -16.21 -8.44 20.05
CA SER A 53 -15.68 -9.60 20.77
C SER A 53 -15.23 -9.22 22.19
N SER A 54 -14.53 -8.09 22.34
CA SER A 54 -14.08 -7.55 23.62
C SER A 54 -15.26 -7.25 24.55
N ALA A 55 -16.33 -6.65 24.04
CA ALA A 55 -17.54 -6.39 24.80
C ALA A 55 -18.22 -7.71 25.28
N THR A 56 -18.27 -8.72 24.40
CA THR A 56 -18.83 -10.02 24.74
C THR A 56 -18.01 -10.73 25.83
N ILE A 57 -16.71 -10.71 25.74
CA ILE A 57 -15.81 -11.30 26.76
C ILE A 57 -15.91 -10.52 28.09
N THR A 58 -16.06 -9.21 28.04
CA THR A 58 -16.28 -8.38 29.24
C THR A 58 -17.60 -8.74 29.94
N ALA A 59 -18.68 -8.94 29.18
CA ALA A 59 -19.95 -9.43 29.74
C ALA A 59 -19.84 -10.83 30.36
N LEU A 60 -19.05 -11.73 29.75
CA LEU A 60 -18.74 -13.04 30.34
C LEU A 60 -17.99 -12.91 31.67
N GLY A 61 -17.05 -11.96 31.78
CA GLY A 61 -16.35 -11.65 33.02
C GLY A 61 -17.33 -11.19 34.11
N GLN A 62 -18.28 -10.31 33.79
CA GLN A 62 -19.33 -9.87 34.73
C GLN A 62 -20.23 -11.04 35.19
N SER A 63 -20.66 -11.88 34.26
CA SER A 63 -21.47 -13.06 34.61
C SER A 63 -20.71 -14.03 35.50
N SER A 64 -19.40 -14.18 35.30
CA SER A 64 -18.53 -15.00 36.15
C SER A 64 -18.44 -14.45 37.58
N GLU A 65 -18.41 -13.12 37.76
CA GLU A 65 -18.42 -12.48 39.08
C GLU A 65 -19.76 -12.69 39.79
N GLU A 66 -20.88 -12.63 39.07
CA GLU A 66 -22.21 -12.95 39.61
C GLU A 66 -22.28 -14.43 40.08
N ILE A 67 -21.77 -15.35 39.26
CA ILE A 67 -21.68 -16.77 39.64
C ILE A 67 -20.79 -16.94 40.87
N HIS A 68 -19.66 -16.26 40.97
CA HIS A 68 -18.77 -16.28 42.14
C HIS A 68 -19.53 -15.88 43.40
N SER A 69 -20.35 -14.84 43.38
CA SER A 69 -21.16 -14.38 44.49
C SER A 69 -22.20 -15.42 44.92
N ILE A 70 -22.87 -16.08 43.95
CA ILE A 70 -23.82 -17.15 44.22
C ILE A 70 -23.12 -18.35 44.89
N ILE A 71 -21.95 -18.74 44.42
CA ILE A 71 -21.18 -19.87 44.99
C ILE A 71 -20.78 -19.56 46.43
N GLN A 72 -20.40 -18.31 46.74
CA GLN A 72 -20.12 -17.93 48.14
C GLN A 72 -21.36 -18.12 49.07
N VAL A 73 -22.54 -17.74 48.56
CA VAL A 73 -23.80 -17.95 49.32
C VAL A 73 -24.07 -19.44 49.53
N ILE A 74 -23.91 -20.29 48.48
CA ILE A 74 -24.08 -21.74 48.60
C ILE A 74 -23.09 -22.35 49.59
N LYS A 75 -21.85 -21.91 49.56
CA LYS A 75 -20.84 -22.32 50.53
C LYS A 75 -21.26 -22.01 51.98
N SER A 76 -21.73 -20.76 52.21
CA SER A 76 -22.24 -20.34 53.52
C SER A 76 -23.41 -21.17 53.97
N ILE A 77 -24.38 -21.48 53.08
CA ILE A 77 -25.53 -22.37 53.39
C ILE A 77 -25.02 -23.79 53.73
N ALA A 78 -24.05 -24.33 53.02
CA ALA A 78 -23.47 -25.63 53.30
C ALA A 78 -22.79 -25.66 54.70
N GLU A 79 -22.01 -24.62 55.03
CA GLU A 79 -21.38 -24.48 56.36
C GLU A 79 -22.43 -24.36 57.47
N GLN A 80 -23.50 -23.60 57.28
CA GLN A 80 -24.62 -23.51 58.24
C GLN A 80 -25.34 -24.86 58.38
N THR A 81 -25.58 -25.56 57.27
CA THR A 81 -26.25 -26.88 57.27
C THR A 81 -25.39 -27.93 57.99
N ASN A 82 -24.07 -27.87 57.81
CA ASN A 82 -23.11 -28.71 58.51
C ASN A 82 -23.17 -28.50 60.03
N LEU A 83 -23.27 -27.24 60.51
CA LEU A 83 -23.41 -26.89 61.91
C LEU A 83 -24.78 -27.32 62.49
N LEU A 84 -25.86 -27.15 61.74
CA LEU A 84 -27.20 -27.60 62.11
C LEU A 84 -27.26 -29.15 62.26
N ALA A 85 -26.69 -29.85 61.30
CA ALA A 85 -26.56 -31.28 61.32
C ALA A 85 -25.73 -31.80 62.50
N LEU A 86 -24.63 -31.14 62.84
CA LEU A 86 -23.83 -31.42 64.01
C LEU A 86 -24.62 -31.27 65.30
N ASN A 87 -25.37 -30.16 65.45
CA ASN A 87 -26.22 -29.95 66.62
C ASN A 87 -27.32 -31.01 66.74
N ALA A 88 -27.95 -31.38 65.60
CA ALA A 88 -28.94 -32.46 65.55
C ALA A 88 -28.33 -33.83 65.94
N ALA A 89 -27.11 -34.14 65.50
CA ALA A 89 -26.40 -35.37 65.84
C ALA A 89 -26.11 -35.43 67.36
N ILE A 90 -25.70 -34.30 67.95
CA ILE A 90 -25.42 -34.19 69.41
C ILE A 90 -26.73 -34.43 70.20
N GLU A 91 -27.83 -33.84 69.82
CA GLU A 91 -29.11 -34.00 70.54
C GLU A 91 -29.72 -35.42 70.34
N ALA A 92 -29.54 -36.00 69.15
CA ALA A 92 -29.87 -37.39 68.89
C ALA A 92 -29.07 -38.39 69.80
N ALA A 93 -27.77 -38.15 69.97
CA ALA A 93 -26.93 -38.91 70.90
C ALA A 93 -27.40 -38.73 72.35
N ARG A 94 -27.88 -37.58 72.73
CA ARG A 94 -28.40 -37.25 74.06
C ARG A 94 -29.70 -37.99 74.37
N ALA A 95 -30.52 -38.27 73.34
CA ALA A 95 -31.78 -39.01 73.47
C ALA A 95 -31.60 -40.56 73.60
N GLY A 96 -30.39 -41.05 73.50
CA GLY A 96 -30.07 -42.47 73.67
C GLY A 96 -30.65 -43.38 72.61
N GLU A 97 -31.21 -44.51 72.95
CA GLU A 97 -31.81 -45.48 72.03
C GLU A 97 -32.96 -44.88 71.17
N ALA A 98 -33.75 -43.93 71.72
CA ALA A 98 -34.81 -43.26 71.01
C ALA A 98 -34.30 -42.33 69.91
N GLY A 99 -33.05 -41.86 69.96
CA GLY A 99 -32.46 -40.93 69.03
C GLY A 99 -31.71 -41.61 67.85
N ARG A 100 -31.52 -42.92 67.83
CA ARG A 100 -30.69 -43.65 66.86
C ARG A 100 -31.04 -43.37 65.39
N GLY A 101 -32.34 -43.34 65.04
CA GLY A 101 -32.76 -43.03 63.69
C GLY A 101 -32.44 -41.57 63.25
N PHE A 102 -32.59 -40.63 64.20
CA PHE A 102 -32.26 -39.23 64.00
C PHE A 102 -30.73 -39.02 63.85
N ALA A 103 -29.92 -39.73 64.60
CA ALA A 103 -28.45 -39.64 64.48
C ALA A 103 -27.93 -40.04 63.09
N VAL A 104 -28.48 -41.11 62.49
CA VAL A 104 -28.16 -41.55 61.14
C VAL A 104 -28.48 -40.46 60.09
N VAL A 105 -29.68 -39.85 60.20
CA VAL A 105 -30.11 -38.75 59.28
C VAL A 105 -29.21 -37.52 59.47
N ALA A 106 -28.87 -37.16 60.70
CA ALA A 106 -28.03 -36.03 61.01
C ALA A 106 -26.61 -36.22 60.42
N ASP A 107 -26.03 -37.41 60.56
CA ASP A 107 -24.73 -37.72 59.97
C ASP A 107 -24.76 -37.71 58.43
N GLU A 108 -25.84 -38.16 57.78
CA GLU A 108 -25.98 -38.11 56.33
C GLU A 108 -26.14 -36.66 55.83
N VAL A 109 -26.94 -35.81 56.52
CA VAL A 109 -27.05 -34.38 56.21
C VAL A 109 -25.70 -33.69 56.39
N ARG A 110 -24.93 -34.05 57.43
CA ARG A 110 -23.56 -33.51 57.67
C ARG A 110 -22.61 -33.89 56.54
N ASN A 111 -22.63 -35.14 56.09
CA ASN A 111 -21.82 -35.62 54.96
C ASN A 111 -22.20 -34.88 53.66
N LEU A 112 -23.50 -34.72 53.38
CA LEU A 112 -23.98 -33.97 52.20
C LEU A 112 -23.52 -32.52 52.25
N ALA A 113 -23.60 -31.84 53.41
CA ALA A 113 -23.15 -30.47 53.58
C ALA A 113 -21.63 -30.34 53.34
N ALA A 114 -20.82 -31.26 53.86
CA ALA A 114 -19.36 -31.30 53.61
C ALA A 114 -19.05 -31.51 52.13
N ARG A 115 -19.72 -32.42 51.43
CA ARG A 115 -19.55 -32.63 49.98
C ARG A 115 -19.96 -31.40 49.20
N THR A 116 -21.06 -30.68 49.60
CA THR A 116 -21.49 -29.44 48.96
C THR A 116 -20.43 -28.37 49.13
N ALA A 117 -19.86 -28.20 50.33
CA ALA A 117 -18.79 -27.22 50.58
C ALA A 117 -17.54 -27.53 49.71
N GLN A 118 -17.16 -28.80 49.60
CA GLN A 118 -16.06 -29.19 48.71
C GLN A 118 -16.35 -28.87 47.26
N SER A 119 -17.53 -29.21 46.74
CA SER A 119 -17.93 -28.90 45.35
C SER A 119 -17.94 -27.41 45.08
N THR A 120 -18.40 -26.59 46.02
CA THR A 120 -18.40 -25.11 45.88
C THR A 120 -16.96 -24.58 45.80
N GLN A 121 -16.02 -25.18 46.52
CA GLN A 121 -14.61 -24.77 46.47
C GLN A 121 -13.96 -25.12 45.12
N GLU A 122 -14.31 -26.26 44.54
CA GLU A 122 -13.87 -26.66 43.19
C GLU A 122 -14.43 -25.71 42.14
N ILE A 123 -15.72 -25.32 42.22
CA ILE A 123 -16.37 -24.38 41.33
C ILE A 123 -15.72 -22.98 41.47
N THR A 124 -15.42 -22.52 42.69
CA THR A 124 -14.71 -21.28 42.94
C THR A 124 -13.39 -21.24 42.16
N GLY A 125 -12.59 -22.31 42.24
CA GLY A 125 -11.36 -22.39 41.47
C GLY A 125 -11.54 -22.41 39.94
N MET A 126 -12.69 -22.94 39.45
CA MET A 126 -13.01 -22.86 38.03
C MET A 126 -13.37 -21.45 37.62
N ILE A 127 -14.17 -20.73 38.39
CA ILE A 127 -14.58 -19.34 38.15
C ILE A 127 -13.36 -18.41 38.16
N GLU A 128 -12.43 -18.59 39.09
CA GLU A 128 -11.18 -17.79 39.14
C GLU A 128 -10.34 -17.98 37.85
N ARG A 129 -10.25 -19.22 37.34
CA ARG A 129 -9.57 -19.47 36.06
C ARG A 129 -10.30 -18.81 34.87
N ILE A 130 -11.63 -18.86 34.84
CA ILE A 130 -12.42 -18.20 33.78
C ILE A 130 -12.16 -16.71 33.84
N ARG A 131 -12.21 -16.08 35.02
CA ARG A 131 -11.94 -14.64 35.20
C ARG A 131 -10.55 -14.27 34.68
N SER A 132 -9.53 -14.99 35.10
CA SER A 132 -8.14 -14.74 34.63
C SER A 132 -8.03 -14.87 33.11
N SER A 133 -8.67 -15.89 32.51
CA SER A 133 -8.66 -16.08 31.06
C SER A 133 -9.41 -14.98 30.30
N THR A 134 -10.53 -14.48 30.85
CA THR A 134 -11.28 -13.35 30.25
C THR A 134 -10.49 -12.05 30.32
N GLU A 135 -9.83 -11.75 31.44
CA GLU A 135 -8.96 -10.58 31.57
C GLU A 135 -7.79 -10.61 30.56
N GLN A 136 -7.16 -11.79 30.39
CA GLN A 136 -6.11 -11.96 29.39
C GLN A 136 -6.65 -11.80 27.96
N ALA A 137 -7.83 -12.31 27.67
CA ALA A 137 -8.46 -12.17 26.36
C ALA A 137 -8.76 -10.70 26.03
N VAL A 138 -9.32 -9.94 26.98
CA VAL A 138 -9.58 -8.50 26.81
C VAL A 138 -8.29 -7.73 26.55
N ASN A 139 -7.21 -7.98 27.30
CA ASN A 139 -5.92 -7.35 27.10
C ASN A 139 -5.32 -7.67 25.72
N SER A 140 -5.47 -8.93 25.27
CA SER A 140 -5.02 -9.34 23.94
C SER A 140 -5.81 -8.67 22.83
N MET A 141 -7.12 -8.50 22.99
CA MET A 141 -8.00 -7.77 22.06
C MET A 141 -7.64 -6.30 21.99
N GLN A 142 -7.39 -5.65 23.14
CA GLN A 142 -6.95 -4.25 23.18
C GLN A 142 -5.63 -4.03 22.43
N THR A 143 -4.68 -4.96 22.62
CA THR A 143 -3.42 -4.96 21.86
C THR A 143 -3.68 -5.18 20.36
N GLY A 144 -4.64 -6.04 20.02
CA GLY A 144 -5.08 -6.29 18.65
C GLY A 144 -5.61 -5.02 17.97
N VAL A 145 -6.50 -4.29 18.64
CA VAL A 145 -7.06 -3.01 18.15
C VAL A 145 -5.95 -2.00 17.90
N THR A 146 -4.99 -1.86 18.82
CA THR A 146 -3.83 -0.96 18.63
C THR A 146 -3.06 -1.32 17.37
N ARG A 147 -2.73 -2.59 17.17
CA ARG A 147 -2.01 -3.06 15.96
C ARG A 147 -2.80 -2.84 14.67
N VAL A 148 -4.13 -2.99 14.72
CA VAL A 148 -4.99 -2.68 13.56
C VAL A 148 -4.94 -1.19 13.23
N ASN A 149 -5.01 -0.31 14.24
CA ASN A 149 -4.90 1.13 14.03
C ASN A 149 -3.55 1.54 13.46
N ASP A 150 -2.45 0.93 13.93
CA ASP A 150 -1.12 1.14 13.36
C ASP A 150 -1.07 0.69 11.89
N GLY A 151 -1.69 -0.45 11.58
CA GLY A 151 -1.82 -0.95 10.21
C GLY A 151 -2.62 -0.02 9.30
N VAL A 152 -3.71 0.58 9.80
CA VAL A 152 -4.48 1.61 9.07
C VAL A 152 -3.62 2.84 8.79
N ALA A 153 -2.83 3.30 9.77
CA ALA A 153 -1.93 4.43 9.57
C ALA A 153 -0.89 4.15 8.48
N LEU A 154 -0.25 2.98 8.51
CA LEU A 154 0.70 2.55 7.48
C LEU A 154 0.05 2.40 6.10
N ALA A 155 -1.15 1.86 6.03
CA ALA A 155 -1.89 1.75 4.77
C ALA A 155 -2.22 3.13 4.18
N ARG A 156 -2.63 4.10 5.01
CA ARG A 156 -2.85 5.49 4.55
C ARG A 156 -1.58 6.13 4.02
N GLN A 157 -0.46 5.97 4.71
CA GLN A 157 0.84 6.47 4.23
C GLN A 157 1.24 5.84 2.89
N ALA A 158 1.02 4.53 2.72
CA ALA A 158 1.23 3.86 1.44
C ALA A 158 0.31 4.42 0.34
N GLY A 159 -0.95 4.72 0.68
CA GLY A 159 -1.89 5.37 -0.23
C GLY A 159 -1.45 6.77 -0.68
N GLU A 160 -0.89 7.57 0.23
CA GLU A 160 -0.30 8.88 -0.10
C GLU A 160 0.88 8.73 -1.07
N SER A 161 1.80 7.78 -0.80
CA SER A 161 2.93 7.51 -1.69
C SER A 161 2.49 7.06 -3.09
N ILE A 162 1.44 6.23 -3.18
CA ILE A 162 0.85 5.82 -4.47
C ILE A 162 0.24 7.02 -5.21
N ASN A 163 -0.41 7.94 -4.51
CA ASN A 163 -0.93 9.17 -5.11
C ASN A 163 0.20 10.08 -5.64
N GLU A 164 1.32 10.17 -4.94
CA GLU A 164 2.50 10.89 -5.41
C GLU A 164 3.09 10.27 -6.69
N ILE A 165 3.18 8.93 -6.74
CA ILE A 165 3.60 8.19 -7.94
C ILE A 165 2.66 8.49 -9.11
N ARG A 166 1.35 8.45 -8.88
CA ARG A 166 0.34 8.78 -9.91
C ARG A 166 0.53 10.21 -10.44
N GLY A 167 0.69 11.18 -9.54
CA GLY A 167 0.96 12.58 -9.91
C GLY A 167 2.29 12.75 -10.65
N GLY A 168 3.31 11.98 -10.29
CA GLY A 168 4.59 11.94 -10.99
C GLY A 168 4.47 11.38 -12.40
N ALA A 169 3.75 10.28 -12.59
CA ALA A 169 3.49 9.68 -13.89
C ALA A 169 2.68 10.62 -14.81
N HIS A 170 1.68 11.30 -14.26
CA HIS A 170 0.91 12.29 -15.01
C HIS A 170 1.79 13.44 -15.52
N ARG A 171 2.61 14.05 -14.65
CA ARG A 171 3.56 15.11 -15.07
C ARG A 171 4.58 14.61 -16.08
N ALA A 172 5.04 13.37 -15.96
CA ALA A 172 5.93 12.77 -16.95
C ALA A 172 5.26 12.65 -18.32
N ALA A 173 3.98 12.25 -18.37
CA ALA A 173 3.20 12.20 -19.60
C ALA A 173 3.05 13.58 -20.26
N GLU A 174 2.78 14.63 -19.49
CA GLU A 174 2.70 16.02 -19.99
C GLU A 174 4.04 16.47 -20.61
N VAL A 175 5.17 16.21 -19.94
CA VAL A 175 6.49 16.56 -20.47
C VAL A 175 6.80 15.79 -21.75
N VAL A 176 6.42 14.52 -21.84
CA VAL A 176 6.61 13.71 -23.06
C VAL A 176 5.76 14.22 -24.22
N GLU A 177 4.57 14.69 -23.95
CA GLU A 177 3.72 15.34 -24.98
C GLU A 177 4.38 16.62 -25.54
N GLU A 178 4.95 17.48 -24.67
CA GLU A 178 5.72 18.66 -25.07
C GLU A 178 6.96 18.29 -25.91
N ILE A 179 7.69 17.24 -25.50
CA ILE A 179 8.81 16.70 -26.28
C ILE A 179 8.33 16.25 -27.66
N SER A 180 7.21 15.56 -27.76
CA SER A 180 6.65 15.08 -29.03
C SER A 180 6.29 16.23 -29.98
N HIS A 181 5.75 17.33 -29.43
CA HIS A 181 5.51 18.55 -30.19
C HIS A 181 6.83 19.15 -30.71
N THR A 182 7.82 19.29 -29.84
CA THR A 182 9.16 19.83 -30.19
C THR A 182 9.84 18.99 -31.28
N ILE A 183 9.73 17.66 -31.19
CA ILE A 183 10.24 16.73 -32.22
C ILE A 183 9.62 16.99 -33.58
N THR A 184 8.30 17.25 -33.62
CA THR A 184 7.58 17.55 -34.86
C THR A 184 8.08 18.85 -35.48
N GLU A 185 8.29 19.89 -34.69
CA GLU A 185 8.86 21.17 -35.15
C GLU A 185 10.31 20.99 -35.65
N GLN A 186 11.13 20.24 -34.91
CA GLN A 186 12.51 19.94 -35.28
C GLN A 186 12.59 19.14 -36.58
N SER A 187 11.69 18.19 -36.82
CA SER A 187 11.59 17.44 -38.08
C SER A 187 11.33 18.36 -39.26
N LYS A 188 10.39 19.32 -39.11
CA LYS A 188 10.08 20.31 -40.13
C LYS A 188 11.27 21.23 -40.43
N ALA A 189 11.89 21.76 -39.39
CA ALA A 189 13.09 22.60 -39.51
C ALA A 189 14.25 21.87 -40.20
N SER A 190 14.45 20.60 -39.85
CA SER A 190 15.48 19.76 -40.43
C SER A 190 15.25 19.51 -41.93
N SER A 191 13.99 19.31 -42.33
CA SER A 191 13.60 19.18 -43.73
C SER A 191 13.86 20.45 -44.52
N GLU A 192 13.56 21.63 -43.95
CA GLU A 192 13.88 22.92 -44.58
C GLU A 192 15.39 23.12 -44.75
N VAL A 193 16.19 22.76 -43.71
CA VAL A 193 17.65 22.83 -43.80
C VAL A 193 18.18 21.91 -44.91
N ALA A 194 17.62 20.69 -45.04
CA ALA A 194 17.96 19.76 -46.13
C ALA A 194 17.77 20.38 -47.51
N LEU A 195 16.60 20.97 -47.76
CA LEU A 195 16.31 21.64 -49.03
C LEU A 195 17.25 22.81 -49.30
N ARG A 196 17.57 23.62 -48.30
CA ARG A 196 18.53 24.74 -48.42
C ARG A 196 19.94 24.26 -48.76
N VAL A 197 20.42 23.15 -48.14
CA VAL A 197 21.72 22.57 -48.43
C VAL A 197 21.78 22.04 -49.85
N GLU A 198 20.72 21.39 -50.33
CA GLU A 198 20.66 20.94 -51.72
C GLU A 198 20.68 22.13 -52.72
N HIS A 199 19.96 23.19 -52.42
CA HIS A 199 20.01 24.41 -53.24
C HIS A 199 21.41 25.08 -53.26
N ILE A 200 22.10 25.11 -52.13
CA ILE A 200 23.49 25.61 -52.03
C ILE A 200 24.41 24.74 -52.88
N ALA A 201 24.26 23.40 -52.84
CA ALA A 201 25.05 22.50 -53.69
C ALA A 201 24.80 22.77 -55.18
N GLN A 202 23.58 22.98 -55.61
CA GLN A 202 23.25 23.34 -56.99
C GLN A 202 23.84 24.71 -57.41
N MET A 203 23.72 25.73 -56.54
CA MET A 203 24.35 27.04 -56.80
C MET A 203 25.87 26.93 -56.87
N SER A 204 26.53 26.14 -56.00
CA SER A 204 27.97 25.88 -56.05
C SER A 204 28.41 25.26 -57.38
N GLN A 205 27.63 24.32 -57.91
CA GLN A 205 27.87 23.66 -59.16
C GLN A 205 27.70 24.66 -60.35
N GLN A 206 26.68 25.51 -60.29
CA GLN A 206 26.50 26.57 -61.29
C GLN A 206 27.62 27.60 -61.25
N ASN A 207 27.99 28.08 -60.05
CA ASN A 207 29.15 28.98 -59.88
C ASN A 207 30.45 28.41 -60.47
N SER A 208 30.71 27.10 -60.26
CA SER A 208 31.85 26.40 -60.83
C SER A 208 31.85 26.43 -62.36
N ARG A 209 30.66 26.27 -63.02
CA ARG A 209 30.50 26.39 -64.47
C ARG A 209 30.79 27.81 -64.94
N THR A 210 30.19 28.81 -64.26
CA THR A 210 30.41 30.23 -64.60
C THR A 210 31.86 30.64 -64.46
N VAL A 211 32.61 30.14 -63.46
CA VAL A 211 34.03 30.39 -63.31
C VAL A 211 34.85 29.76 -64.46
N HIS A 212 34.44 28.57 -64.96
CA HIS A 212 35.09 27.97 -66.15
C HIS A 212 34.83 28.82 -67.43
N GLU A 213 33.57 29.23 -67.63
CA GLU A 213 33.25 30.12 -68.78
C GLU A 213 34.03 31.44 -68.74
N LEU A 214 34.18 32.03 -67.53
CA LEU A 214 34.95 33.25 -67.34
C LEU A 214 36.45 33.04 -67.65
N ALA A 215 37.03 31.90 -67.26
CA ALA A 215 38.41 31.53 -67.59
C ALA A 215 38.61 31.37 -69.11
N ASP A 216 37.67 30.69 -69.78
CA ASP A 216 37.69 30.55 -71.25
C ASP A 216 37.58 31.89 -71.97
N ALA A 217 36.73 32.79 -71.52
CA ALA A 217 36.57 34.17 -72.04
C ALA A 217 37.85 34.98 -71.82
N ALA A 218 38.48 34.89 -70.62
CA ALA A 218 39.75 35.56 -70.33
C ALA A 218 40.88 35.09 -71.24
N GLN A 219 40.96 33.79 -71.49
CA GLN A 219 41.96 33.19 -72.39
C GLN A 219 41.71 33.64 -73.86
N SER A 220 40.44 33.76 -74.27
CA SER A 220 40.08 34.31 -75.60
C SER A 220 40.45 35.77 -75.74
N LEU A 221 40.27 36.60 -74.72
CA LEU A 221 40.70 38.00 -74.70
C LEU A 221 42.24 38.14 -74.79
N ASP A 222 43.00 37.30 -74.03
CA ASP A 222 44.50 37.28 -74.13
C ASP A 222 44.92 36.95 -75.56
N ARG A 223 44.30 35.99 -76.23
CA ARG A 223 44.61 35.65 -77.61
C ARG A 223 44.26 36.80 -78.57
N VAL A 224 43.12 37.50 -78.42
CA VAL A 224 42.80 38.68 -79.24
C VAL A 224 43.81 39.79 -79.00
N ALA A 225 44.19 40.10 -77.77
CA ALA A 225 45.18 41.10 -77.41
C ALA A 225 46.56 40.83 -78.06
N ARG A 226 47.04 39.60 -78.05
CA ARG A 226 48.24 39.15 -78.70
C ARG A 226 48.16 39.29 -80.23
N SER A 227 47.04 38.97 -80.84
CA SER A 227 46.78 39.16 -82.27
C SER A 227 46.81 40.62 -82.67
N MET A 228 46.17 41.47 -81.90
CA MET A 228 46.19 42.92 -82.09
C MET A 228 47.64 43.51 -81.99
N GLN A 229 48.36 43.05 -80.93
CA GLN A 229 49.78 43.48 -80.80
C GLN A 229 50.63 43.06 -81.97
N SER A 230 50.48 41.84 -82.49
CA SER A 230 51.19 41.39 -83.72
C SER A 230 50.82 42.20 -84.95
N SER A 231 49.52 42.54 -85.12
CA SER A 231 49.04 43.40 -86.23
C SER A 231 49.60 44.82 -86.19
N VAL A 232 49.73 45.41 -84.99
CA VAL A 232 50.27 46.78 -84.81
C VAL A 232 51.83 46.75 -85.13
N LEU A 233 52.51 45.72 -84.76
CA LEU A 233 53.97 45.55 -85.08
C LEU A 233 54.19 45.43 -86.62
N GLN A 234 53.29 44.81 -87.35
CA GLN A 234 53.33 44.75 -88.82
C GLN A 234 53.16 46.06 -89.51
N PHE A 235 52.45 47.03 -88.88
CA PHE A 235 52.30 48.41 -89.49
C PHE A 235 53.43 49.40 -89.14
N GLN A 236 54.41 48.99 -88.26
CA GLN A 236 55.57 49.83 -87.91
C GLN A 236 56.83 49.52 -88.72
N THR A 237 56.74 48.69 -89.73
CA THR A 237 57.81 48.40 -90.74
C THR A 237 57.32 48.90 -92.09
#